data_1659feeb3610bcf7ec09e70c7032811e
#
_entry.id   1659feeb3610bcf7ec09e70c7032811e
#
_cell.length_a   1.000
_cell.length_b   1.000
_cell.length_c   1.000
_cell.angle_alpha   90.00
_cell.angle_beta   90.00
_cell.angle_gamma   90.00
#
_symmetry.space_group_name_H-M   'P 1'
#
loop_
_entity.id
_entity.type
_entity.pdbx_description
1 polymer ?
#
loop_
_entity_poly.entity_id
_entity_poly.type
_entity_poly.pdbx_seq_one_letter_code
_entity_poly.pdbx_strand_id
1 'polypeptide(L)'
;MKKATKFYQLNMIYNINLLNFFFVCITLLIFLKKYCLAEDLISGYHFSEPSTQKIQDDDFLNPGFIWVENGELLWNKKEQSSQLSCKSCHGAASEMTGVALKYPKITKKGDLINLEQQINICRNENMSAETYEPESKNLLALSVLLYYQSRGLKQDIKINENNKEYFNLGKKLYFKKIGQMGLSCNQCHDERVGQNLRAEKVSQGHINGFPSYLLRWSKIASVHKRIQFCNEQARAIPFKIFSKEYNALQLYMTWRGRGLKIETPAVRK
;
A
#
# COMPACT_ATOMS: atom_id res chain seq x y z
N MET A 1 -66.70 7.29 -39.74
CA MET A 1 -65.74 8.19 -39.12
C MET A 1 -65.27 7.82 -37.70
N LYS A 2 -66.02 7.13 -36.84
CA LYS A 2 -65.62 6.81 -35.46
C LYS A 2 -64.55 5.69 -35.29
N LYS A 3 -64.26 4.86 -36.32
CA LYS A 3 -63.25 3.79 -36.22
C LYS A 3 -61.82 4.26 -36.52
N ALA A 4 -61.63 5.28 -37.33
CA ALA A 4 -60.31 5.79 -37.70
C ALA A 4 -59.65 6.57 -36.55
N THR A 5 -60.43 7.36 -35.81
CA THR A 5 -59.94 8.16 -34.65
C THR A 5 -59.46 7.26 -33.50
N LYS A 6 -60.03 6.10 -33.27
CA LYS A 6 -59.65 5.18 -32.22
C LYS A 6 -58.30 4.49 -32.51
N PHE A 7 -58.00 4.25 -33.80
CA PHE A 7 -56.74 3.65 -34.23
C PHE A 7 -55.54 4.65 -34.10
N TYR A 8 -55.79 5.91 -34.41
CA TYR A 8 -54.76 6.97 -34.26
C TYR A 8 -54.45 7.24 -32.77
N GLN A 9 -55.41 7.21 -31.88
CA GLN A 9 -55.18 7.38 -30.44
C GLN A 9 -54.39 6.21 -29.83
N LEU A 10 -54.68 4.95 -30.24
CA LEU A 10 -53.93 3.80 -29.74
C LEU A 10 -52.46 3.81 -30.22
N ASN A 11 -52.17 4.18 -31.45
CA ASN A 11 -50.81 4.29 -31.96
C ASN A 11 -50.04 5.43 -31.30
N MET A 12 -50.68 6.52 -30.97
CA MET A 12 -50.03 7.65 -30.27
C MET A 12 -49.67 7.31 -28.83
N ILE A 13 -50.53 6.60 -28.11
CA ILE A 13 -50.28 6.12 -26.74
C ILE A 13 -49.16 5.07 -26.74
N TYR A 14 -49.14 4.17 -27.72
CA TYR A 14 -48.07 3.16 -27.86
C TYR A 14 -46.69 3.79 -28.12
N ASN A 15 -46.65 4.79 -28.98
CA ASN A 15 -45.41 5.54 -29.28
C ASN A 15 -44.91 6.36 -28.10
N ILE A 16 -45.79 6.98 -27.31
CA ILE A 16 -45.40 7.71 -26.08
C ILE A 16 -44.87 6.77 -25.01
N ASN A 17 -45.46 5.57 -24.85
CA ASN A 17 -44.96 4.57 -23.91
C ASN A 17 -43.60 4.00 -24.37
N LEU A 18 -43.38 3.79 -25.64
CA LEU A 18 -42.11 3.31 -26.19
C LEU A 18 -41.01 4.37 -26.00
N LEU A 19 -41.30 5.65 -26.22
CA LEU A 19 -40.39 6.77 -26.04
C LEU A 19 -39.97 6.93 -24.54
N ASN A 20 -40.95 6.81 -23.65
CA ASN A 20 -40.70 6.82 -22.21
C ASN A 20 -39.87 5.62 -21.74
N PHE A 21 -40.12 4.43 -22.29
CA PHE A 21 -39.33 3.24 -22.01
C PHE A 21 -37.87 3.42 -22.47
N PHE A 22 -37.64 3.95 -23.67
CA PHE A 22 -36.30 4.26 -24.16
C PHE A 22 -35.57 5.33 -23.29
N PHE A 23 -36.30 6.34 -22.84
CA PHE A 23 -35.75 7.40 -21.97
C PHE A 23 -35.35 6.83 -20.62
N VAL A 24 -36.18 5.96 -20.04
CA VAL A 24 -35.85 5.25 -18.77
C VAL A 24 -34.65 4.32 -18.94
N CYS A 25 -34.55 3.58 -20.02
CA CYS A 25 -33.40 2.73 -20.33
C CYS A 25 -32.12 3.53 -20.52
N ILE A 26 -32.17 4.65 -21.21
CA ILE A 26 -31.00 5.54 -21.42
C ILE A 26 -30.56 6.16 -20.09
N THR A 27 -31.49 6.63 -19.26
CA THR A 27 -31.17 7.16 -17.94
C THR A 27 -30.59 6.09 -17.02
N LEU A 28 -31.12 4.86 -17.04
CA LEU A 28 -30.52 3.72 -16.31
C LEU A 28 -29.11 3.39 -16.78
N LEU A 29 -28.85 3.40 -18.09
CA LEU A 29 -27.52 3.17 -18.68
C LEU A 29 -26.54 4.26 -18.32
N ILE A 30 -26.98 5.53 -18.23
CA ILE A 30 -26.14 6.65 -17.78
C ILE A 30 -25.81 6.52 -16.28
N PHE A 31 -26.79 6.11 -15.47
CA PHE A 31 -26.57 5.84 -14.06
C PHE A 31 -25.62 4.64 -13.84
N LEU A 32 -25.78 3.55 -14.60
CA LEU A 32 -24.92 2.37 -14.52
C LEU A 32 -23.46 2.69 -14.92
N LYS A 33 -23.23 3.57 -15.90
CA LYS A 33 -21.86 4.04 -16.24
C LYS A 33 -21.19 4.79 -15.10
N LYS A 34 -21.93 5.50 -14.27
CA LYS A 34 -21.37 6.23 -13.11
C LYS A 34 -20.83 5.30 -11.99
N TYR A 35 -21.31 4.05 -11.93
CA TYR A 35 -20.89 3.07 -10.92
C TYR A 35 -19.77 2.13 -11.40
N CYS A 36 -19.35 2.21 -12.66
CA CYS A 36 -18.34 1.31 -13.23
C CYS A 36 -17.03 2.00 -13.63
N LEU A 37 -16.80 3.25 -13.21
CA LEU A 37 -15.48 3.87 -13.32
C LEU A 37 -14.63 3.28 -12.19
N ALA A 38 -13.76 2.32 -12.54
CA ALA A 38 -12.67 1.94 -11.65
C ALA A 38 -11.90 3.22 -11.32
N GLU A 39 -11.80 3.53 -10.03
CA GLU A 39 -11.03 4.68 -9.57
C GLU A 39 -9.58 4.49 -10.05
N ASP A 40 -9.03 5.49 -10.72
CA ASP A 40 -7.65 5.44 -11.20
C ASP A 40 -6.70 5.15 -10.04
N LEU A 41 -5.81 4.20 -10.26
CA LEU A 41 -4.83 3.81 -9.26
C LEU A 41 -3.72 4.86 -9.17
N ILE A 42 -3.76 5.67 -8.12
CA ILE A 42 -2.90 6.84 -7.95
C ILE A 42 -1.98 6.65 -6.74
N SER A 43 -0.66 6.82 -6.97
CA SER A 43 0.32 6.78 -5.89
C SER A 43 0.16 7.95 -4.91
N GLY A 44 0.56 7.72 -3.66
CA GLY A 44 0.66 8.75 -2.62
C GLY A 44 1.53 9.96 -3.01
N TYR A 45 2.47 9.79 -3.95
CA TYR A 45 3.28 10.86 -4.52
C TYR A 45 2.43 12.01 -5.07
N HIS A 46 1.38 11.70 -5.84
CA HIS A 46 0.52 12.70 -6.48
C HIS A 46 -0.34 13.53 -5.51
N PHE A 47 -0.48 13.07 -4.27
CA PHE A 47 -1.17 13.79 -3.20
C PHE A 47 -0.23 14.65 -2.35
N SER A 48 1.09 14.54 -2.57
CA SER A 48 2.08 15.33 -1.86
C SER A 48 2.18 16.75 -2.43
N GLU A 49 2.54 17.71 -1.58
CA GLU A 49 2.82 19.09 -2.01
C GLU A 49 3.99 19.10 -3.01
N PRO A 50 4.01 20.07 -3.97
CA PRO A 50 5.08 20.17 -4.97
C PRO A 50 6.50 20.24 -4.36
N SER A 51 6.65 20.89 -3.21
CA SER A 51 7.92 20.93 -2.49
C SER A 51 8.38 19.55 -2.01
N THR A 52 7.45 18.72 -1.54
CA THR A 52 7.75 17.34 -1.12
C THR A 52 8.07 16.45 -2.32
N GLN A 53 7.35 16.64 -3.44
CA GLN A 53 7.64 15.93 -4.69
C GLN A 53 9.05 16.26 -5.19
N LYS A 54 9.43 17.54 -5.20
CA LYS A 54 10.77 17.98 -5.57
C LYS A 54 11.87 17.35 -4.72
N ILE A 55 11.64 17.22 -3.41
CA ILE A 55 12.60 16.52 -2.52
C ILE A 55 12.69 15.03 -2.88
N GLN A 56 11.57 14.38 -3.20
CA GLN A 56 11.59 12.95 -3.55
C GLN A 56 12.26 12.70 -4.91
N ASP A 57 12.09 13.60 -5.88
CA ASP A 57 12.56 13.43 -7.26
C ASP A 57 14.05 13.71 -7.44
N ASP A 58 14.65 14.43 -6.51
CA ASP A 58 16.07 14.77 -6.50
C ASP A 58 16.81 13.88 -5.52
N ASP A 59 17.62 12.95 -6.03
CA ASP A 59 18.35 11.97 -5.22
C ASP A 59 19.35 12.64 -4.24
N PHE A 60 19.83 13.86 -4.51
CA PHE A 60 20.68 14.64 -3.58
C PHE A 60 19.88 15.30 -2.47
N LEU A 61 18.67 15.72 -2.75
CA LEU A 61 17.81 16.37 -1.75
C LEU A 61 17.02 15.36 -0.91
N ASN A 62 16.85 14.15 -1.42
CA ASN A 62 16.07 13.12 -0.76
C ASN A 62 16.82 12.50 0.41
N PRO A 63 16.44 12.83 1.67
CA PRO A 63 17.17 12.34 2.84
C PRO A 63 17.02 10.83 3.07
N GLY A 64 16.15 10.16 2.32
CA GLY A 64 16.01 8.71 2.34
C GLY A 64 17.22 7.99 1.76
N PHE A 65 18.04 8.64 0.90
CA PHE A 65 19.24 8.04 0.35
C PHE A 65 20.35 7.79 1.37
N ILE A 66 20.44 8.60 2.43
CA ILE A 66 21.34 8.31 3.57
C ILE A 66 21.03 6.93 4.18
N TRP A 67 19.76 6.50 4.13
CA TRP A 67 19.36 5.18 4.63
C TRP A 67 19.72 4.06 3.64
N VAL A 68 19.69 4.34 2.32
CA VAL A 68 20.19 3.41 1.31
C VAL A 68 21.68 3.16 1.51
N GLU A 69 22.48 4.23 1.67
CA GLU A 69 23.92 4.16 1.91
C GLU A 69 24.25 3.39 3.21
N ASN A 70 23.57 3.70 4.30
CA ASN A 70 23.73 2.96 5.56
C ASN A 70 23.32 1.47 5.38
N GLY A 71 22.29 1.19 4.60
CA GLY A 71 21.88 -0.17 4.24
C GLY A 71 22.99 -0.90 3.49
N GLU A 72 23.65 -0.25 2.54
CA GLU A 72 24.78 -0.81 1.79
C GLU A 72 25.97 -1.12 2.70
N LEU A 73 26.29 -0.24 3.63
CA LEU A 73 27.33 -0.48 4.64
C LEU A 73 26.99 -1.73 5.49
N LEU A 74 25.74 -1.84 5.94
CA LEU A 74 25.26 -2.99 6.73
C LEU A 74 25.21 -4.27 5.91
N TRP A 75 24.89 -4.20 4.61
CA TRP A 75 24.87 -5.33 3.69
C TRP A 75 26.22 -5.99 3.56
N ASN A 76 27.28 -5.18 3.54
CA ASN A 76 28.66 -5.63 3.41
C ASN A 76 29.32 -5.98 4.76
N LYS A 77 28.73 -5.54 5.89
CA LYS A 77 29.29 -5.72 7.24
C LYS A 77 29.21 -7.18 7.66
N LYS A 78 30.35 -7.76 8.01
CA LYS A 78 30.43 -9.11 8.60
C LYS A 78 30.00 -9.09 10.06
N GLU A 79 29.19 -10.06 10.45
CA GLU A 79 28.87 -10.29 11.86
C GLU A 79 30.04 -10.95 12.58
N GLN A 80 30.26 -10.58 13.84
CA GLN A 80 31.41 -11.10 14.60
C GLN A 80 31.31 -12.60 14.86
N SER A 81 30.08 -13.10 15.11
CA SER A 81 29.84 -14.50 15.46
C SER A 81 30.12 -15.48 14.32
N SER A 82 29.69 -15.17 13.11
CA SER A 82 29.75 -16.06 11.95
C SER A 82 30.77 -15.67 10.89
N GLN A 83 31.29 -14.44 10.95
CA GLN A 83 32.08 -13.83 9.88
C GLN A 83 31.34 -13.70 8.53
N LEU A 84 30.00 -13.86 8.54
CA LEU A 84 29.14 -13.74 7.38
C LEU A 84 28.53 -12.34 7.31
N SER A 85 28.29 -11.87 6.09
CA SER A 85 27.49 -10.66 5.78
C SER A 85 26.33 -11.05 4.88
N CYS A 86 25.38 -10.13 4.64
CA CYS A 86 24.34 -10.38 3.65
C CYS A 86 24.95 -10.70 2.27
N LYS A 87 26.00 -9.94 1.90
CA LYS A 87 26.77 -10.15 0.68
C LYS A 87 27.38 -11.55 0.57
N SER A 88 27.77 -12.17 1.67
CA SER A 88 28.39 -13.51 1.64
C SER A 88 27.49 -14.58 1.03
N CYS A 89 26.15 -14.41 1.16
CA CYS A 89 25.16 -15.36 0.63
C CYS A 89 24.44 -14.84 -0.60
N HIS A 90 24.27 -13.53 -0.73
CA HIS A 90 23.39 -12.91 -1.74
C HIS A 90 24.15 -12.11 -2.82
N GLY A 91 25.48 -12.02 -2.77
CA GLY A 91 26.25 -11.20 -3.68
C GLY A 91 26.06 -9.69 -3.43
N ALA A 92 26.17 -8.90 -4.46
CA ALA A 92 25.93 -7.46 -4.37
C ALA A 92 24.45 -7.16 -4.09
N ALA A 93 24.16 -6.07 -3.37
CA ALA A 93 22.78 -5.68 -3.09
C ALA A 93 21.95 -5.47 -4.37
N SER A 94 22.59 -5.03 -5.45
CA SER A 94 21.97 -4.89 -6.78
C SER A 94 21.42 -6.20 -7.37
N GLU A 95 21.94 -7.35 -6.95
CA GLU A 95 21.44 -8.67 -7.36
C GLU A 95 20.07 -9.01 -6.71
N MET A 96 19.67 -8.24 -5.69
CA MET A 96 18.38 -8.38 -5.02
C MET A 96 17.22 -7.66 -5.74
N THR A 97 17.41 -7.32 -7.01
CA THR A 97 16.37 -6.67 -7.83
C THR A 97 15.05 -7.41 -7.75
N GLY A 98 13.97 -6.69 -7.44
CA GLY A 98 12.60 -7.24 -7.35
C GLY A 98 12.31 -8.03 -6.07
N VAL A 99 13.23 -8.13 -5.12
CA VAL A 99 13.01 -8.89 -3.88
C VAL A 99 11.83 -8.37 -3.08
N ALA A 100 11.63 -7.04 -3.02
CA ALA A 100 10.54 -6.44 -2.25
C ALA A 100 9.14 -6.81 -2.80
N LEU A 101 9.04 -7.11 -4.09
CA LEU A 101 7.77 -7.52 -4.73
C LEU A 101 7.24 -8.88 -4.23
N LYS A 102 8.12 -9.67 -3.61
CA LYS A 102 7.79 -11.01 -3.08
C LYS A 102 7.13 -10.94 -1.69
N TYR A 103 7.03 -9.74 -1.08
CA TYR A 103 6.55 -9.58 0.29
C TYR A 103 5.27 -8.74 0.37
N PRO A 104 4.40 -9.02 1.36
CA PRO A 104 4.47 -10.11 2.36
C PRO A 104 4.36 -11.50 1.74
N LYS A 105 5.05 -12.49 2.31
CA LYS A 105 5.02 -13.90 1.83
C LYS A 105 4.71 -14.88 2.95
N ILE A 106 4.19 -16.06 2.58
CA ILE A 106 4.00 -17.17 3.49
C ILE A 106 5.32 -17.94 3.67
N THR A 107 5.69 -18.21 4.91
CA THR A 107 6.82 -19.09 5.27
C THR A 107 6.46 -20.58 5.11
N LYS A 108 7.46 -21.45 5.18
CA LYS A 108 7.22 -22.92 5.22
C LYS A 108 6.37 -23.36 6.41
N LYS A 109 6.35 -22.58 7.51
CA LYS A 109 5.55 -22.83 8.71
C LYS A 109 4.11 -22.30 8.59
N GLY A 110 3.75 -21.63 7.49
CA GLY A 110 2.41 -21.07 7.28
C GLY A 110 2.23 -19.64 7.79
N ASP A 111 3.26 -19.00 8.33
CA ASP A 111 3.17 -17.64 8.83
C ASP A 111 3.33 -16.63 7.69
N LEU A 112 2.52 -15.58 7.70
CA LEU A 112 2.71 -14.43 6.81
C LEU A 112 3.74 -13.48 7.41
N ILE A 113 4.81 -13.22 6.68
CA ILE A 113 5.88 -12.31 7.10
C ILE A 113 6.15 -11.22 6.07
N ASN A 114 6.61 -10.06 6.53
CA ASN A 114 7.11 -8.99 5.68
C ASN A 114 8.63 -9.09 5.44
N LEU A 115 9.19 -8.15 4.68
CA LEU A 115 10.62 -8.16 4.34
C LEU A 115 11.51 -7.92 5.56
N GLU A 116 11.11 -7.06 6.48
CA GLU A 116 11.83 -6.76 7.71
C GLU A 116 11.97 -8.00 8.62
N GLN A 117 10.90 -8.80 8.73
CA GLN A 117 10.95 -10.07 9.44
C GLN A 117 11.87 -11.08 8.75
N GLN A 118 11.87 -11.12 7.41
CA GLN A 118 12.79 -12.00 6.68
C GLN A 118 14.25 -11.59 6.90
N ILE A 119 14.57 -10.32 6.96
CA ILE A 119 15.92 -9.84 7.30
C ILE A 119 16.34 -10.42 8.66
N ASN A 120 15.47 -10.31 9.68
CA ASN A 120 15.75 -10.83 11.01
C ASN A 120 15.86 -12.35 11.05
N ILE A 121 15.05 -13.08 10.28
CA ILE A 121 15.16 -14.54 10.14
C ILE A 121 16.54 -14.90 9.55
N CYS A 122 16.98 -14.23 8.47
CA CYS A 122 18.28 -14.47 7.87
C CYS A 122 19.43 -14.16 8.86
N ARG A 123 19.34 -13.07 9.62
CA ARG A 123 20.34 -12.71 10.63
C ARG A 123 20.46 -13.79 11.70
N ASN A 124 19.33 -14.22 12.24
CA ASN A 124 19.33 -15.20 13.34
C ASN A 124 19.71 -16.61 12.86
N GLU A 125 19.02 -17.12 11.84
CA GLU A 125 19.13 -18.52 11.43
C GLU A 125 20.40 -18.81 10.59
N ASN A 126 20.84 -17.83 9.76
CA ASN A 126 21.95 -18.06 8.82
C ASN A 126 23.25 -17.33 9.18
N MET A 127 23.18 -16.29 10.01
CA MET A 127 24.35 -15.51 10.39
C MET A 127 24.67 -15.62 11.89
N SER A 128 23.90 -16.37 12.67
CA SER A 128 24.03 -16.49 14.14
C SER A 128 24.16 -15.10 14.80
N ALA A 129 23.42 -14.14 14.30
CA ALA A 129 23.43 -12.77 14.75
C ALA A 129 22.12 -12.41 15.45
N GLU A 130 22.16 -11.48 16.39
CA GLU A 130 20.97 -10.97 17.05
C GLU A 130 20.02 -10.29 16.03
N THR A 131 18.73 -10.45 16.25
CA THR A 131 17.71 -9.75 15.49
C THR A 131 17.74 -8.27 15.80
N TYR A 132 17.47 -7.45 14.81
CA TYR A 132 17.28 -6.03 15.03
C TYR A 132 15.88 -5.75 15.57
N GLU A 133 15.78 -4.86 16.53
CA GLU A 133 14.48 -4.39 17.03
C GLU A 133 13.64 -3.77 15.91
N PRO A 134 12.30 -3.95 15.96
CA PRO A 134 11.39 -3.27 15.05
C PRO A 134 11.61 -1.75 15.05
N GLU A 135 11.58 -1.13 13.87
CA GLU A 135 11.85 0.32 13.67
C GLU A 135 13.26 0.76 14.07
N SER A 136 14.18 -0.14 14.36
CA SER A 136 15.59 0.22 14.58
C SER A 136 16.21 0.77 13.29
N LYS A 137 17.19 1.66 13.46
CA LYS A 137 17.89 2.29 12.34
C LYS A 137 18.50 1.25 11.38
N ASN A 138 19.09 0.20 11.91
CA ASN A 138 19.75 -0.84 11.10
C ASN A 138 18.74 -1.68 10.30
N LEU A 139 17.63 -2.08 10.91
CA LEU A 139 16.58 -2.86 10.21
C LEU A 139 15.96 -2.03 9.10
N LEU A 140 15.63 -0.77 9.38
CA LEU A 140 15.03 0.12 8.38
C LEU A 140 16.02 0.44 7.26
N ALA A 141 17.31 0.62 7.54
CA ALA A 141 18.32 0.88 6.51
C ALA A 141 18.45 -0.30 5.52
N LEU A 142 18.53 -1.55 6.03
CA LEU A 142 18.52 -2.75 5.18
C LEU A 142 17.20 -2.89 4.42
N SER A 143 16.06 -2.60 5.05
CA SER A 143 14.76 -2.64 4.40
C SER A 143 14.69 -1.64 3.25
N VAL A 144 15.06 -0.38 3.49
CA VAL A 144 15.09 0.67 2.45
C VAL A 144 16.00 0.27 1.29
N LEU A 145 17.20 -0.26 1.56
CA LEU A 145 18.11 -0.75 0.53
C LEU A 145 17.44 -1.80 -0.37
N LEU A 146 16.80 -2.80 0.23
CA LEU A 146 16.17 -3.90 -0.52
C LEU A 146 14.92 -3.43 -1.29
N TYR A 147 14.14 -2.49 -0.74
CA TYR A 147 13.05 -1.86 -1.49
C TYR A 147 13.57 -0.98 -2.62
N TYR A 148 14.69 -0.28 -2.40
CA TYR A 148 15.35 0.52 -3.43
C TYR A 148 15.80 -0.34 -4.62
N GLN A 149 16.31 -1.56 -4.39
CA GLN A 149 16.61 -2.51 -5.48
C GLN A 149 15.38 -2.93 -6.29
N SER A 150 14.19 -2.60 -5.81
CA SER A 150 12.92 -2.84 -6.53
C SER A 150 12.27 -1.56 -7.05
N ARG A 151 12.94 -0.38 -6.92
CA ARG A 151 12.40 0.93 -7.34
C ARG A 151 12.03 0.90 -8.82
N GLY A 152 10.87 1.43 -9.15
CA GLY A 152 10.34 1.48 -10.52
C GLY A 152 9.65 0.21 -10.99
N LEU A 153 9.81 -0.91 -10.32
CA LEU A 153 9.09 -2.15 -10.63
C LEU A 153 7.65 -2.09 -10.09
N LYS A 154 6.72 -2.68 -10.83
CA LYS A 154 5.30 -2.70 -10.45
C LYS A 154 5.03 -3.77 -9.39
N GLN A 155 4.27 -3.39 -8.35
CA GLN A 155 3.73 -4.36 -7.41
C GLN A 155 2.75 -5.31 -8.11
N ASP A 156 2.91 -6.62 -7.91
CA ASP A 156 2.04 -7.65 -8.49
C ASP A 156 1.86 -8.84 -7.54
N ILE A 157 1.53 -8.57 -6.28
CA ILE A 157 1.28 -9.64 -5.32
C ILE A 157 0.03 -10.44 -5.71
N LYS A 158 0.14 -11.77 -5.71
CA LYS A 158 -0.96 -12.68 -6.03
C LYS A 158 -1.61 -13.21 -4.75
N ILE A 159 -2.93 -13.26 -4.76
CA ILE A 159 -3.70 -13.92 -3.71
C ILE A 159 -4.02 -15.34 -4.18
N ASN A 160 -3.66 -16.31 -3.35
CA ASN A 160 -3.86 -17.74 -3.59
C ASN A 160 -4.34 -18.43 -2.30
N GLU A 161 -4.58 -19.74 -2.33
CA GLU A 161 -5.11 -20.48 -1.18
C GLU A 161 -4.22 -20.35 0.08
N ASN A 162 -2.89 -20.23 -0.07
CA ASN A 162 -1.98 -20.17 1.07
C ASN A 162 -2.05 -18.83 1.83
N ASN A 163 -2.39 -17.73 1.15
CA ASN A 163 -2.42 -16.40 1.77
C ASN A 163 -3.83 -15.78 1.85
N LYS A 164 -4.87 -16.46 1.35
CA LYS A 164 -6.24 -15.99 1.28
C LYS A 164 -6.84 -15.67 2.66
N GLU A 165 -6.54 -16.46 3.68
CA GLU A 165 -7.02 -16.20 5.04
C GLU A 165 -6.46 -14.87 5.56
N TYR A 166 -5.15 -14.64 5.39
CA TYR A 166 -4.50 -13.38 5.78
C TYR A 166 -5.04 -12.20 4.96
N PHE A 167 -5.26 -12.40 3.66
CA PHE A 167 -5.86 -11.37 2.82
C PHE A 167 -7.27 -10.97 3.31
N ASN A 168 -8.11 -11.94 3.66
CA ASN A 168 -9.45 -11.69 4.17
C ASN A 168 -9.41 -11.00 5.55
N LEU A 169 -8.47 -11.38 6.41
CA LEU A 169 -8.23 -10.69 7.69
C LEU A 169 -7.81 -9.24 7.45
N GLY A 170 -6.86 -8.98 6.56
CA GLY A 170 -6.40 -7.65 6.22
C GLY A 170 -7.51 -6.77 5.64
N LYS A 171 -8.33 -7.34 4.74
CA LYS A 171 -9.53 -6.69 4.21
C LYS A 171 -10.50 -6.32 5.34
N LYS A 172 -10.82 -7.26 6.23
CA LYS A 172 -11.70 -7.03 7.38
C LYS A 172 -11.17 -5.89 8.26
N LEU A 173 -9.87 -5.86 8.55
CA LEU A 173 -9.25 -4.81 9.35
C LEU A 173 -9.30 -3.44 8.67
N TYR A 174 -9.12 -3.37 7.36
CA TYR A 174 -9.17 -2.12 6.59
C TYR A 174 -10.54 -1.43 6.67
N PHE A 175 -11.64 -2.20 6.69
CA PHE A 175 -13.01 -1.68 6.81
C PHE A 175 -13.53 -1.61 8.25
N LYS A 176 -12.78 -2.14 9.22
CA LYS A 176 -13.20 -2.15 10.63
C LYS A 176 -13.06 -0.76 11.25
N LYS A 177 -14.13 -0.24 11.80
CA LYS A 177 -14.09 0.96 12.65
C LYS A 177 -13.36 0.66 13.95
N ILE A 178 -12.42 1.52 14.32
CA ILE A 178 -11.54 1.36 15.49
C ILE A 178 -11.50 2.65 16.31
N GLY A 179 -11.06 2.48 17.55
CA GLY A 179 -10.82 3.58 18.49
C GLY A 179 -12.08 4.33 18.91
N GLN A 180 -11.88 5.31 19.77
CA GLN A 180 -12.95 6.15 20.30
C GLN A 180 -13.61 7.02 19.21
N MET A 181 -12.86 7.30 18.12
CA MET A 181 -13.36 8.08 17.00
C MET A 181 -14.16 7.25 15.99
N GLY A 182 -14.21 5.92 16.14
CA GLY A 182 -14.95 5.03 15.25
C GLY A 182 -14.50 5.14 13.78
N LEU A 183 -13.21 5.33 13.51
CA LEU A 183 -12.67 5.50 12.17
C LEU A 183 -12.16 4.18 11.59
N SER A 184 -12.27 4.04 10.28
CA SER A 184 -11.70 2.93 9.50
C SER A 184 -10.83 3.46 8.36
N CYS A 185 -9.93 2.63 7.83
CA CYS A 185 -9.01 3.06 6.78
C CYS A 185 -9.75 3.54 5.53
N ASN A 186 -10.82 2.81 5.12
CA ASN A 186 -11.61 3.16 3.93
C ASN A 186 -12.30 4.52 4.04
N GLN A 187 -12.74 4.95 5.24
CA GLN A 187 -13.41 6.25 5.40
C GLN A 187 -12.50 7.43 4.99
N CYS A 188 -11.18 7.27 5.13
CA CYS A 188 -10.23 8.26 4.63
C CYS A 188 -9.76 7.89 3.21
N HIS A 189 -9.26 6.68 3.01
CA HIS A 189 -8.49 6.28 1.84
C HIS A 189 -9.32 5.79 0.65
N ASP A 190 -10.64 5.64 0.80
CA ASP A 190 -11.58 5.38 -0.31
C ASP A 190 -12.59 6.54 -0.44
N GLU A 191 -13.21 6.98 0.67
CA GLU A 191 -14.34 7.91 0.61
C GLU A 191 -13.91 9.39 0.57
N ARG A 192 -12.68 9.73 1.00
CA ARG A 192 -12.20 11.12 1.15
C ARG A 192 -10.88 11.39 0.44
N VAL A 193 -10.58 10.60 -0.57
CA VAL A 193 -9.38 10.79 -1.40
C VAL A 193 -9.35 12.20 -1.99
N GLY A 194 -8.19 12.85 -1.94
CA GLY A 194 -7.99 14.21 -2.44
C GLY A 194 -8.51 15.33 -1.52
N GLN A 195 -9.28 15.01 -0.47
CA GLN A 195 -9.71 16.00 0.51
C GLN A 195 -8.56 16.33 1.48
N ASN A 196 -8.61 17.51 2.06
CA ASN A 196 -7.62 17.93 3.04
C ASN A 196 -7.95 17.37 4.42
N LEU A 197 -6.97 16.73 5.05
CA LEU A 197 -6.98 16.43 6.47
C LEU A 197 -5.88 17.28 7.13
N ARG A 198 -6.28 18.38 7.78
CA ARG A 198 -5.36 19.44 8.21
C ARG A 198 -4.61 20.00 6.99
N ALA A 199 -3.27 20.00 7.02
CA ALA A 199 -2.41 20.51 5.95
C ALA A 199 -2.00 19.45 4.90
N GLU A 200 -2.61 18.28 4.88
CA GLU A 200 -2.24 17.18 3.99
C GLU A 200 -3.45 16.66 3.21
N LYS A 201 -3.24 16.34 1.95
CA LYS A 201 -4.25 15.64 1.15
C LYS A 201 -4.28 14.16 1.49
N VAL A 202 -5.47 13.64 1.65
CA VAL A 202 -5.70 12.21 1.86
C VAL A 202 -5.44 11.47 0.56
N SER A 203 -4.49 10.54 0.57
CA SER A 203 -4.21 9.65 -0.56
C SER A 203 -5.10 8.41 -0.53
N GLN A 204 -5.04 7.58 -1.59
CA GLN A 204 -5.69 6.27 -1.64
C GLN A 204 -5.09 5.24 -0.65
N GLY A 205 -4.10 5.60 0.15
CA GLY A 205 -3.52 4.72 1.16
C GLY A 205 -2.64 3.60 0.62
N HIS A 206 -2.16 3.73 -0.62
CA HIS A 206 -1.23 2.76 -1.19
C HIS A 206 0.14 2.85 -0.52
N ILE A 207 0.76 1.69 -0.35
CA ILE A 207 2.02 1.55 0.43
C ILE A 207 3.26 1.36 -0.44
N ASN A 208 3.14 1.57 -1.73
CA ASN A 208 4.22 1.41 -2.72
C ASN A 208 5.44 2.32 -2.48
N GLY A 209 5.33 3.36 -1.66
CA GLY A 209 6.43 4.23 -1.25
C GLY A 209 7.08 3.83 0.08
N PHE A 210 6.58 2.80 0.78
CA PHE A 210 7.14 2.40 2.08
C PHE A 210 8.19 1.29 1.93
N PRO A 211 9.23 1.32 2.83
CA PRO A 211 9.53 2.33 3.86
C PRO A 211 9.76 3.72 3.28
N SER A 212 9.19 4.76 3.95
CA SER A 212 9.25 6.14 3.48
C SER A 212 9.98 7.04 4.48
N TYR A 213 10.70 8.05 3.98
CA TYR A 213 11.17 9.14 4.82
C TYR A 213 10.00 10.07 5.15
N LEU A 214 9.69 10.19 6.42
CA LEU A 214 8.62 11.05 6.90
C LEU A 214 9.20 12.36 7.42
N LEU A 215 8.95 13.46 6.70
CA LEU A 215 9.47 14.79 7.04
C LEU A 215 9.09 15.19 8.46
N ARG A 216 7.85 14.88 8.88
CA ARG A 216 7.35 15.15 10.25
C ARG A 216 8.20 14.48 11.34
N TRP A 217 8.76 13.29 11.05
CA TRP A 217 9.55 12.54 12.03
C TRP A 217 11.04 12.63 11.77
N SER A 218 11.45 13.26 10.67
CA SER A 218 12.85 13.37 10.23
C SER A 218 13.57 12.02 10.18
N LYS A 219 12.84 10.96 9.79
CA LYS A 219 13.37 9.58 9.70
C LYS A 219 12.55 8.70 8.76
N ILE A 220 13.15 7.57 8.38
CA ILE A 220 12.42 6.47 7.74
C ILE A 220 11.47 5.81 8.75
N ALA A 221 10.32 5.39 8.25
CA ALA A 221 9.38 4.53 8.98
C ALA A 221 8.88 3.41 8.10
N SER A 222 8.62 2.25 8.71
CA SER A 222 7.94 1.14 8.05
C SER A 222 6.45 1.45 7.82
N VAL A 223 5.80 0.62 6.99
CA VAL A 223 4.35 0.69 6.82
C VAL A 223 3.61 0.38 8.14
N HIS A 224 4.12 -0.55 8.95
CA HIS A 224 3.52 -0.88 10.23
C HIS A 224 3.54 0.31 11.19
N LYS A 225 4.65 1.06 11.24
CA LYS A 225 4.74 2.28 12.06
C LYS A 225 3.78 3.36 11.58
N ARG A 226 3.60 3.49 10.26
CA ARG A 226 2.61 4.42 9.71
C ARG A 226 1.18 4.01 10.09
N ILE A 227 0.87 2.72 10.05
CA ILE A 227 -0.45 2.21 10.48
C ILE A 227 -0.67 2.43 11.97
N GLN A 228 0.34 2.17 12.82
CA GLN A 228 0.26 2.49 14.27
C GLN A 228 -0.13 3.95 14.48
N PHE A 229 0.57 4.87 13.81
CA PHE A 229 0.25 6.28 13.92
C PHE A 229 -1.19 6.59 13.51
N CYS A 230 -1.72 6.00 12.44
CA CYS A 230 -3.13 6.17 12.06
C CYS A 230 -4.09 5.63 13.14
N ASN A 231 -3.76 4.48 13.75
CA ASN A 231 -4.57 3.91 14.84
C ASN A 231 -4.58 4.84 16.06
N GLU A 232 -3.43 5.40 16.45
CA GLU A 232 -3.31 6.38 17.53
C GLU A 232 -4.13 7.65 17.24
N GLN A 233 -4.12 8.14 15.98
CA GLN A 233 -4.95 9.28 15.58
C GLN A 233 -6.47 8.97 15.68
N ALA A 234 -6.87 7.70 15.49
CA ALA A 234 -8.24 7.24 15.72
C ALA A 234 -8.54 6.98 17.21
N ARG A 235 -7.61 7.24 18.13
CA ARG A 235 -7.66 6.90 19.55
C ARG A 235 -7.90 5.40 19.78
N ALA A 236 -7.30 4.56 18.96
CA ALA A 236 -7.29 3.11 19.10
C ALA A 236 -5.96 2.64 19.68
N ILE A 237 -5.98 1.51 20.39
CA ILE A 237 -4.78 0.81 20.80
C ILE A 237 -4.19 0.11 19.55
N PRO A 238 -2.96 0.44 19.13
CA PRO A 238 -2.36 -0.19 17.96
C PRO A 238 -1.94 -1.63 18.26
N PHE A 239 -1.93 -2.48 17.24
CA PHE A 239 -1.28 -3.78 17.32
C PHE A 239 0.25 -3.64 17.41
N LYS A 240 0.91 -4.71 17.83
CA LYS A 240 2.39 -4.77 17.81
C LYS A 240 2.88 -4.79 16.36
N ILE A 241 4.04 -4.17 16.11
CA ILE A 241 4.76 -4.31 14.84
C ILE A 241 5.07 -5.79 14.62
N PHE A 242 4.92 -6.26 13.38
CA PHE A 242 5.05 -7.67 12.98
C PHE A 242 3.95 -8.61 13.49
N SER A 243 2.87 -8.09 14.08
CA SER A 243 1.72 -8.92 14.42
C SER A 243 1.04 -9.52 13.17
N LYS A 244 0.29 -10.60 13.38
CA LYS A 244 -0.54 -11.24 12.34
C LYS A 244 -1.47 -10.23 11.68
N GLU A 245 -2.06 -9.34 12.47
CA GLU A 245 -2.99 -8.31 12.03
C GLU A 245 -2.32 -7.30 11.09
N TYR A 246 -1.14 -6.80 11.45
CA TYR A 246 -0.44 -5.81 10.61
C TYR A 246 0.16 -6.45 9.36
N ASN A 247 0.67 -7.67 9.42
CA ASN A 247 1.11 -8.40 8.23
C ASN A 247 -0.06 -8.65 7.27
N ALA A 248 -1.23 -9.04 7.80
CA ALA A 248 -2.44 -9.23 7.01
C ALA A 248 -2.92 -7.92 6.37
N LEU A 249 -2.91 -6.83 7.14
CA LEU A 249 -3.29 -5.51 6.62
C LEU A 249 -2.28 -5.03 5.56
N GLN A 250 -0.98 -5.24 5.76
CA GLN A 250 0.05 -4.96 4.77
C GLN A 250 -0.18 -5.76 3.48
N LEU A 251 -0.50 -7.05 3.56
CA LEU A 251 -0.83 -7.88 2.40
C LEU A 251 -2.01 -7.29 1.61
N TYR A 252 -3.09 -6.93 2.31
CA TYR A 252 -4.26 -6.33 1.67
C TYR A 252 -3.93 -4.98 1.01
N MET A 253 -3.18 -4.11 1.69
CA MET A 253 -2.79 -2.80 1.15
C MET A 253 -1.80 -2.93 -0.03
N THR A 254 -0.88 -3.90 0.00
CA THR A 254 -0.02 -4.22 -1.16
C THR A 254 -0.87 -4.66 -2.35
N TRP A 255 -1.86 -5.53 -2.11
CA TRP A 255 -2.79 -5.97 -3.16
C TRP A 255 -3.62 -4.82 -3.73
N ARG A 256 -4.08 -3.87 -2.90
CA ARG A 256 -4.78 -2.67 -3.38
C ARG A 256 -3.90 -1.81 -4.29
N GLY A 257 -2.59 -1.74 -4.01
CA GLY A 257 -1.61 -0.98 -4.80
C GLY A 257 -1.03 -1.74 -5.99
N ARG A 258 -1.59 -2.87 -6.42
CA ARG A 258 -1.08 -3.64 -7.58
C ARG A 258 -1.07 -2.78 -8.84
N GLY A 259 0.05 -2.81 -9.57
CA GLY A 259 0.26 -1.98 -10.74
C GLY A 259 1.01 -0.69 -10.47
N LEU A 260 1.03 -0.18 -9.23
CA LEU A 260 1.89 0.94 -8.84
C LEU A 260 3.35 0.52 -8.78
N LYS A 261 4.22 1.43 -9.18
CA LYS A 261 5.67 1.25 -9.06
C LYS A 261 6.12 1.43 -7.62
N ILE A 262 7.12 0.67 -7.18
CA ILE A 262 7.84 0.93 -5.93
C ILE A 262 8.54 2.28 -6.04
N GLU A 263 8.41 3.12 -5.02
CA GLU A 263 8.96 4.48 -4.99
C GLU A 263 10.05 4.68 -3.93
N THR A 264 10.36 3.66 -3.13
CA THR A 264 11.34 3.76 -2.04
C THR A 264 12.74 4.13 -2.58
N PRO A 265 13.46 5.10 -1.97
CA PRO A 265 13.07 5.86 -0.78
C PRO A 265 12.12 7.02 -1.11
N ALA A 266 10.86 6.85 -0.79
CA ALA A 266 9.87 7.91 -0.98
C ALA A 266 9.91 8.92 0.17
N VAL A 267 9.52 10.16 -0.11
CA VAL A 267 9.39 11.23 0.90
C VAL A 267 7.90 11.53 1.09
N ARG A 268 7.49 11.58 2.34
CA ARG A 268 6.10 11.92 2.74
C ARG A 268 6.13 12.92 3.90
N LYS A 269 5.04 13.64 4.08
CA LYS A 269 4.89 14.65 5.14
C LYS A 269 4.56 14.05 6.51
#